data_a80ec44d1072551088f68ac720d8550e
#
_entry.id   a80ec44d1072551088f68ac720d8550e
#
_cell.length_a   1.000
_cell.length_b   1.000
_cell.length_c   1.000
_cell.angle_alpha   90.00
_cell.angle_beta   90.00
_cell.angle_gamma   90.00
#
_symmetry.space_group_name_H-M   'P 1'
#
loop_
_entity.id
_entity.type
_entity.pdbx_description
1 polymer ?
#
loop_
_entity_poly.entity_id
_entity_poly.type
_entity_poly.pdbx_seq_one_letter_code
_entity_poly.pdbx_strand_id
1 'polypeptide(L)'
;MSVVIGAMGFALLALTVLPAPALAYSMVAVIETQTQGPLACGNTARGLEGTQTLLGISDEILLPSAEGAGGGDPGGALQVRPVVVIKELDRCTPPLFLALVNRERIRLVEIRLFDRQGVHFFTIRLEDALVARISRQVRSHGLHEEVAFTYRAIQLIDERSGASASHQF
;
A
#
# COMPACT_ATOMS: atom_id res chain seq x y z
N MET A 1 62.90 -26.93 41.21
CA MET A 1 61.45 -27.29 41.09
C MET A 1 60.75 -26.09 40.52
N SER A 2 60.50 -26.10 39.18
CA SER A 2 59.81 -24.99 38.46
C SER A 2 58.39 -25.43 38.19
N VAL A 3 57.44 -24.63 38.69
CA VAL A 3 55.99 -24.82 38.43
C VAL A 3 55.60 -24.00 37.22
N VAL A 4 55.17 -24.69 36.16
CA VAL A 4 54.57 -24.05 34.96
C VAL A 4 53.07 -23.92 35.20
N ILE A 5 52.57 -22.72 35.30
CA ILE A 5 51.13 -22.43 35.35
C ILE A 5 50.64 -22.23 33.92
N GLY A 6 49.87 -23.18 33.42
CA GLY A 6 49.23 -23.12 32.13
C GLY A 6 48.00 -22.19 32.19
N ALA A 7 47.99 -21.14 31.37
CA ALA A 7 46.82 -20.26 31.18
C ALA A 7 45.79 -20.91 30.23
N MET A 8 44.66 -21.30 30.77
CA MET A 8 43.50 -21.72 29.97
C MET A 8 42.79 -20.49 29.39
N GLY A 9 42.97 -20.26 28.10
CA GLY A 9 42.27 -19.22 27.39
C GLY A 9 40.79 -19.65 27.13
N PHE A 10 39.86 -18.94 27.75
CA PHE A 10 38.43 -19.02 27.41
C PHE A 10 38.19 -18.26 26.11
N ALA A 11 37.93 -18.97 25.04
CA ALA A 11 37.44 -18.38 23.79
C ALA A 11 35.95 -18.04 23.95
N LEU A 12 35.65 -16.77 24.08
CA LEU A 12 34.26 -16.24 24.07
C LEU A 12 33.74 -16.34 22.63
N LEU A 13 32.89 -17.32 22.31
CA LEU A 13 32.17 -17.37 21.07
C LEU A 13 31.10 -16.27 21.12
N ALA A 14 31.36 -15.16 20.42
CA ALA A 14 30.34 -14.12 20.20
C ALA A 14 29.30 -14.67 19.20
N LEU A 15 28.13 -15.06 19.71
CA LEU A 15 26.98 -15.41 18.90
C LEU A 15 26.45 -14.13 18.24
N THR A 16 26.85 -13.88 16.99
CA THR A 16 26.26 -12.79 16.19
C THR A 16 24.85 -13.19 15.80
N VAL A 17 23.86 -12.65 16.52
CA VAL A 17 22.46 -12.73 16.12
C VAL A 17 22.31 -11.86 14.86
N LEU A 18 22.29 -12.52 13.69
CA LEU A 18 21.94 -11.86 12.44
C LEU A 18 20.47 -11.40 12.58
N PRO A 19 20.17 -10.11 12.34
CA PRO A 19 18.78 -9.65 12.31
C PRO A 19 18.05 -10.46 11.24
N ALA A 20 16.94 -11.11 11.61
CA ALA A 20 16.06 -11.75 10.65
C ALA A 20 15.66 -10.72 9.59
N PRO A 21 15.74 -11.03 8.29
CA PRO A 21 15.31 -10.10 7.25
C PRO A 21 13.83 -9.79 7.48
N ALA A 22 13.53 -8.51 7.71
CA ALA A 22 12.16 -8.07 7.78
C ALA A 22 11.45 -8.48 6.49
N LEU A 23 10.24 -9.03 6.65
CA LEU A 23 9.35 -9.42 5.54
C LEU A 23 8.88 -8.15 4.81
N ALA A 24 9.72 -7.57 3.99
CA ALA A 24 9.38 -6.35 3.26
C ALA A 24 8.78 -6.70 1.90
N TYR A 25 7.44 -6.69 1.81
CA TYR A 25 6.78 -6.44 0.55
C TYR A 25 6.97 -4.97 0.19
N SER A 26 7.21 -4.65 -1.07
CA SER A 26 7.20 -3.27 -1.54
C SER A 26 5.93 -3.00 -2.33
N MET A 27 5.42 -1.78 -2.19
CA MET A 27 4.20 -1.35 -2.86
C MET A 27 4.44 0.02 -3.48
N VAL A 28 3.96 0.18 -4.71
CA VAL A 28 3.97 1.48 -5.37
C VAL A 28 2.61 1.77 -5.99
N ALA A 29 2.28 3.05 -6.14
CA ALA A 29 1.09 3.47 -6.88
C ALA A 29 1.47 4.35 -8.06
N VAL A 30 0.84 4.12 -9.20
CA VAL A 30 0.71 5.08 -10.31
C VAL A 30 -0.62 5.79 -10.15
N ILE A 31 -0.61 7.11 -10.14
CA ILE A 31 -1.82 7.93 -9.98
C ILE A 31 -1.94 8.82 -11.20
N GLU A 32 -3.02 8.69 -11.95
CA GLU A 32 -3.27 9.48 -13.16
C GLU A 32 -4.53 10.33 -12.97
N THR A 33 -4.33 11.63 -12.94
CA THR A 33 -5.45 12.58 -12.90
C THR A 33 -6.02 12.81 -14.29
N GLN A 34 -7.24 13.31 -14.35
CA GLN A 34 -7.92 13.59 -15.62
C GLN A 34 -7.32 14.78 -16.36
N THR A 35 -6.81 15.77 -15.62
CA THR A 35 -6.34 17.03 -16.18
C THR A 35 -4.83 17.08 -16.38
N GLN A 36 -4.05 16.45 -15.50
CA GLN A 36 -2.59 16.54 -15.49
C GLN A 36 -1.91 15.24 -16.00
N GLY A 37 -2.69 14.17 -16.22
CA GLY A 37 -2.13 12.86 -16.54
C GLY A 37 -1.44 12.20 -15.34
N PRO A 38 -0.39 11.38 -15.57
CA PRO A 38 0.34 10.73 -14.49
C PRO A 38 1.03 11.72 -13.57
N LEU A 39 0.82 11.60 -12.27
CA LEU A 39 1.53 12.39 -11.27
C LEU A 39 2.98 11.90 -11.16
N ALA A 40 3.92 12.82 -11.28
CA ALA A 40 5.35 12.54 -11.07
C ALA A 40 5.66 12.51 -9.57
N CYS A 41 5.44 11.36 -8.92
CA CYS A 41 5.76 11.14 -7.52
C CYS A 41 7.28 10.90 -7.31
N GLY A 42 7.72 10.85 -6.06
CA GLY A 42 9.13 10.95 -5.73
C GLY A 42 9.99 9.71 -5.95
N ASN A 43 9.44 8.60 -6.44
CA ASN A 43 10.22 7.38 -6.63
C ASN A 43 11.22 7.54 -7.78
N THR A 44 12.49 7.24 -7.52
CA THR A 44 13.60 7.29 -8.50
C THR A 44 14.20 5.93 -8.78
N ALA A 45 13.65 4.86 -8.20
CA ALA A 45 14.13 3.51 -8.44
C ALA A 45 13.90 3.09 -9.91
N ARG A 46 14.89 2.40 -10.49
CA ARG A 46 14.85 1.98 -11.91
C ARG A 46 13.60 1.13 -12.20
N GLY A 47 12.82 1.57 -13.19
CA GLY A 47 11.56 0.92 -13.59
C GLY A 47 10.36 1.27 -12.72
N LEU A 48 10.55 2.12 -11.69
CA LEU A 48 9.49 2.62 -10.81
C LEU A 48 9.47 4.15 -10.78
N GLU A 49 10.18 4.78 -11.72
CA GLU A 49 10.33 6.23 -11.78
C GLU A 49 8.96 6.92 -11.83
N GLY A 50 8.81 7.96 -11.04
CA GLY A 50 7.57 8.75 -10.98
C GLY A 50 6.42 8.09 -10.22
N THR A 51 6.57 6.85 -9.75
CA THR A 51 5.53 6.20 -8.93
C THR A 51 5.56 6.72 -7.49
N GLN A 52 4.47 6.50 -6.77
CA GLN A 52 4.34 6.75 -5.34
C GLN A 52 4.74 5.49 -4.56
N THR A 53 5.76 5.57 -3.72
CA THR A 53 6.06 4.49 -2.76
C THR A 53 5.01 4.48 -1.65
N LEU A 54 4.45 3.31 -1.37
CA LEU A 54 3.46 3.11 -0.33
C LEU A 54 4.06 2.38 0.87
N LEU A 55 3.64 2.78 2.06
CA LEU A 55 3.97 2.14 3.34
C LEU A 55 2.89 1.13 3.76
N GLY A 56 1.69 1.27 3.25
CA GLY A 56 0.56 0.40 3.54
C GLY A 56 -0.64 0.67 2.65
N ILE A 57 -1.55 -0.29 2.64
CA ILE A 57 -2.84 -0.22 1.97
C ILE A 57 -3.90 -0.87 2.87
N SER A 58 -5.11 -0.36 2.83
CA SER A 58 -6.31 -0.97 3.43
C SER A 58 -7.47 -0.79 2.48
N ASP A 59 -8.14 -1.88 2.15
CA ASP A 59 -9.39 -1.92 1.39
C ASP A 59 -10.38 -2.85 2.10
N GLU A 60 -11.67 -2.56 1.96
CA GLU A 60 -12.72 -3.36 2.57
C GLU A 60 -14.00 -3.27 1.72
N ILE A 61 -14.49 -4.43 1.31
CA ILE A 61 -15.76 -4.59 0.61
C ILE A 61 -16.61 -5.56 1.43
N LEU A 62 -17.80 -5.12 1.85
CA LEU A 62 -18.67 -5.87 2.74
C LEU A 62 -20.02 -6.16 2.09
N LEU A 63 -20.49 -7.41 2.25
CA LEU A 63 -21.90 -7.74 2.13
C LEU A 63 -22.51 -7.60 3.53
N PRO A 64 -23.46 -6.69 3.77
CA PRO A 64 -24.12 -6.62 5.05
C PRO A 64 -24.80 -7.95 5.35
N SER A 65 -24.51 -8.57 6.49
CA SER A 65 -25.21 -9.75 6.95
C SER A 65 -26.65 -9.37 7.28
N ALA A 66 -27.60 -10.21 6.87
CA ALA A 66 -29.02 -10.06 7.21
C ALA A 66 -29.34 -10.41 8.69
N GLU A 67 -28.39 -10.33 9.60
CA GLU A 67 -28.61 -10.56 11.04
C GLU A 67 -29.39 -9.39 11.63
N GLY A 68 -30.72 -9.53 11.68
CA GLY A 68 -31.59 -8.62 12.44
C GLY A 68 -32.90 -8.21 11.78
N ALA A 69 -33.15 -8.54 10.53
CA ALA A 69 -34.43 -8.27 9.90
C ALA A 69 -35.22 -9.59 9.73
N GLY A 70 -36.29 -9.75 10.49
CA GLY A 70 -37.22 -10.86 10.33
C GLY A 70 -37.75 -10.94 8.89
N GLY A 71 -37.43 -12.04 8.18
CA GLY A 71 -38.17 -12.57 7.06
C GLY A 71 -38.29 -11.69 5.82
N GLY A 72 -37.18 -11.23 5.25
CA GLY A 72 -37.21 -10.54 3.95
C GLY A 72 -35.79 -10.53 3.33
N ASP A 73 -35.73 -10.89 2.07
CA ASP A 73 -34.63 -10.89 1.10
C ASP A 73 -33.20 -10.71 1.64
N PRO A 74 -32.28 -11.70 1.46
CA PRO A 74 -30.88 -11.61 1.90
C PRO A 74 -30.01 -10.63 1.07
N GLY A 75 -30.61 -9.73 0.31
CA GLY A 75 -29.94 -8.80 -0.60
C GLY A 75 -29.59 -7.46 0.02
N GLY A 76 -28.78 -7.41 1.07
CA GLY A 76 -28.16 -6.15 1.49
C GLY A 76 -27.27 -5.60 0.38
N ALA A 77 -27.41 -4.30 0.05
CA ALA A 77 -26.56 -3.67 -0.95
C ALA A 77 -25.07 -3.76 -0.54
N LEU A 78 -24.22 -4.11 -1.51
CA LEU A 78 -22.78 -4.16 -1.33
C LEU A 78 -22.27 -2.82 -0.77
N GLN A 79 -21.55 -2.86 0.36
CA GLN A 79 -20.93 -1.68 0.96
C GLN A 79 -19.46 -1.63 0.56
N VAL A 80 -19.11 -0.58 -0.18
CA VAL A 80 -17.75 -0.32 -0.64
C VAL A 80 -17.15 0.77 0.22
N ARG A 81 -16.06 0.46 0.89
CA ARG A 81 -15.28 1.45 1.63
C ARG A 81 -14.20 2.04 0.75
N PRO A 82 -13.78 3.30 1.01
CA PRO A 82 -12.64 3.88 0.33
C PRO A 82 -11.39 3.02 0.51
N VAL A 83 -10.61 2.84 -0.55
CA VAL A 83 -9.25 2.29 -0.44
C VAL A 83 -8.35 3.35 0.19
N VAL A 84 -7.67 3.00 1.27
CA VAL A 84 -6.76 3.90 1.98
C VAL A 84 -5.32 3.48 1.71
N VAL A 85 -4.51 4.38 1.19
CA VAL A 85 -3.06 4.19 1.05
C VAL A 85 -2.31 5.01 2.09
N ILE A 86 -1.22 4.47 2.62
CA ILE A 86 -0.34 5.14 3.56
C ILE A 86 0.98 5.41 2.83
N LYS A 87 1.43 6.66 2.87
CA LYS A 87 2.66 7.12 2.21
C LYS A 87 3.42 8.14 3.07
N GLU A 88 4.67 8.39 2.75
CA GLU A 88 5.39 9.56 3.26
C GLU A 88 4.94 10.83 2.53
N LEU A 89 5.19 12.00 3.14
CA LEU A 89 5.02 13.28 2.45
C LEU A 89 6.08 13.41 1.36
N ASP A 90 5.64 13.72 0.15
CA ASP A 90 6.51 13.85 -1.01
C ASP A 90 5.94 14.81 -2.07
N ARG A 91 6.48 14.73 -3.30
CA ARG A 91 6.05 15.57 -4.43
C ARG A 91 4.59 15.39 -4.83
N CYS A 92 3.99 14.21 -4.53
CA CYS A 92 2.59 13.94 -4.82
C CYS A 92 1.62 14.51 -3.77
N THR A 93 2.11 14.91 -2.60
CA THR A 93 1.27 15.49 -1.54
C THR A 93 0.51 16.75 -2.00
N PRO A 94 1.16 17.78 -2.61
CA PRO A 94 0.42 18.96 -3.05
C PRO A 94 -0.60 18.68 -4.18
N PRO A 95 -0.30 17.94 -5.26
CA PRO A 95 -1.29 17.64 -6.28
C PRO A 95 -2.45 16.78 -5.76
N LEU A 96 -2.23 15.82 -4.85
CA LEU A 96 -3.31 15.06 -4.22
C LEU A 96 -4.20 15.95 -3.34
N PHE A 97 -3.60 16.91 -2.62
CA PHE A 97 -4.37 17.90 -1.86
C PHE A 97 -5.24 18.78 -2.79
N LEU A 98 -4.70 19.23 -3.92
CA LEU A 98 -5.47 19.98 -4.91
C LEU A 98 -6.58 19.12 -5.52
N ALA A 99 -6.32 17.85 -5.82
CA ALA A 99 -7.36 16.94 -6.31
C ALA A 99 -8.51 16.78 -5.29
N LEU A 100 -8.21 16.70 -3.99
CA LEU A 100 -9.22 16.66 -2.94
C LEU A 100 -10.06 17.95 -2.92
N VAL A 101 -9.40 19.14 -2.86
CA VAL A 101 -10.08 20.43 -2.72
C VAL A 101 -10.93 20.75 -3.95
N ASN A 102 -10.40 20.47 -5.14
CA ASN A 102 -11.06 20.72 -6.41
C ASN A 102 -12.04 19.61 -6.82
N ARG A 103 -12.13 18.51 -6.04
CA ARG A 103 -12.89 17.31 -6.42
C ARG A 103 -12.51 16.80 -7.81
N GLU A 104 -11.22 16.88 -8.11
CA GLU A 104 -10.70 16.42 -9.40
C GLU A 104 -10.80 14.88 -9.50
N ARG A 105 -11.28 14.41 -10.65
CA ARG A 105 -11.33 12.98 -10.93
C ARG A 105 -9.94 12.45 -11.22
N ILE A 106 -9.65 11.32 -10.59
CA ILE A 106 -8.46 10.52 -10.83
C ILE A 106 -8.89 9.40 -11.77
N ARG A 107 -8.35 9.42 -12.98
CA ARG A 107 -8.68 8.45 -14.00
C ARG A 107 -8.32 7.02 -13.58
N LEU A 108 -7.14 6.89 -12.97
CA LEU A 108 -6.59 5.59 -12.56
C LEU A 108 -5.73 5.75 -11.30
N VAL A 109 -5.94 4.87 -10.33
CA VAL A 109 -4.98 4.58 -9.27
C VAL A 109 -4.59 3.12 -9.43
N GLU A 110 -3.37 2.84 -9.86
CA GLU A 110 -2.86 1.48 -10.02
C GLU A 110 -1.84 1.19 -8.93
N ILE A 111 -2.15 0.25 -8.06
CA ILE A 111 -1.30 -0.15 -6.94
C ILE A 111 -0.67 -1.50 -7.28
N ARG A 112 0.66 -1.52 -7.34
CA ARG A 112 1.46 -2.70 -7.65
C ARG A 112 2.15 -3.22 -6.40
N LEU A 113 2.01 -4.52 -6.15
CA LEU A 113 2.61 -5.22 -5.02
C LEU A 113 3.75 -6.11 -5.51
N PHE A 114 4.89 -5.99 -4.86
CA PHE A 114 6.09 -6.76 -5.18
C PHE A 114 6.47 -7.64 -3.99
N ASP A 115 6.94 -8.85 -4.27
CA ASP A 115 7.47 -9.74 -3.25
C ASP A 115 8.90 -9.33 -2.84
N ARG A 116 9.52 -10.12 -1.94
CA ARG A 116 10.86 -9.86 -1.41
C ARG A 116 11.96 -9.93 -2.47
N GLN A 117 11.71 -10.62 -3.57
CA GLN A 117 12.62 -10.74 -4.69
C GLN A 117 12.43 -9.60 -5.70
N GLY A 118 11.48 -8.68 -5.45
CA GLY A 118 11.14 -7.59 -6.34
C GLY A 118 10.29 -8.04 -7.53
N VAL A 119 9.67 -9.23 -7.46
CA VAL A 119 8.79 -9.72 -8.51
C VAL A 119 7.39 -9.12 -8.29
N HIS A 120 6.86 -8.46 -9.31
CA HIS A 120 5.49 -7.96 -9.34
C HIS A 120 4.51 -9.15 -9.34
N PHE A 121 3.65 -9.25 -8.33
CA PHE A 121 2.77 -10.41 -8.18
C PHE A 121 1.29 -10.06 -8.12
N PHE A 122 0.93 -8.81 -7.79
CA PHE A 122 -0.46 -8.42 -7.67
C PHE A 122 -0.67 -6.95 -8.02
N THR A 123 -1.78 -6.64 -8.69
CA THR A 123 -2.20 -5.28 -9.05
C THR A 123 -3.63 -5.03 -8.58
N ILE A 124 -3.85 -3.86 -7.97
CA ILE A 124 -5.17 -3.30 -7.69
C ILE A 124 -5.32 -2.06 -8.55
N ARG A 125 -6.37 -2.00 -9.37
CA ARG A 125 -6.73 -0.83 -10.17
C ARG A 125 -8.03 -0.25 -9.68
N LEU A 126 -8.04 1.04 -9.43
CA LEU A 126 -9.23 1.83 -9.11
C LEU A 126 -9.45 2.80 -10.26
N GLU A 127 -10.63 2.75 -10.86
CA GLU A 127 -10.97 3.63 -11.99
C GLU A 127 -12.03 4.66 -11.56
N ASP A 128 -11.96 5.82 -12.19
CA ASP A 128 -12.85 6.96 -11.94
C ASP A 128 -12.94 7.28 -10.43
N ALA A 129 -11.75 7.43 -9.82
CA ALA A 129 -11.59 7.63 -8.39
C ALA A 129 -11.67 9.12 -8.02
N LEU A 130 -11.91 9.37 -6.73
CA LEU A 130 -11.82 10.69 -6.10
C LEU A 130 -11.01 10.56 -4.81
N VAL A 131 -10.18 11.55 -4.52
CA VAL A 131 -9.61 11.67 -3.18
C VAL A 131 -10.74 12.08 -2.25
N ALA A 132 -11.10 11.21 -1.33
CA ALA A 132 -12.18 11.43 -0.37
C ALA A 132 -11.68 12.04 0.94
N ARG A 133 -10.45 11.71 1.33
CA ARG A 133 -9.84 12.18 2.59
C ARG A 133 -8.32 12.14 2.49
N ILE A 134 -7.69 13.14 3.11
CA ILE A 134 -6.26 13.15 3.42
C ILE A 134 -6.12 13.41 4.91
N SER A 135 -5.39 12.56 5.63
CA SER A 135 -5.03 12.79 7.02
C SER A 135 -3.54 12.57 7.22
N ARG A 136 -2.94 13.33 8.15
CA ARG A 136 -1.51 13.28 8.44
C ARG A 136 -1.27 12.95 9.89
N GLN A 137 -0.35 12.04 10.12
CA GLN A 137 -0.03 11.55 11.46
C GLN A 137 1.49 11.46 11.62
N VAL A 138 1.98 11.91 12.78
CA VAL A 138 3.35 11.65 13.20
C VAL A 138 3.37 10.28 13.86
N ARG A 139 4.19 9.38 13.34
CA ARG A 139 4.43 8.04 13.90
C ARG A 139 5.91 7.90 14.28
N SER A 140 6.27 6.79 14.93
CA SER A 140 7.64 6.52 15.37
C SER A 140 8.70 6.62 14.26
N HIS A 141 8.30 6.45 12.99
CA HIS A 141 9.19 6.44 11.83
C HIS A 141 9.02 7.66 10.91
N GLY A 142 8.39 8.73 11.38
CA GLY A 142 8.24 9.96 10.61
C GLY A 142 6.80 10.44 10.43
N LEU A 143 6.64 11.42 9.56
CA LEU A 143 5.35 12.00 9.20
C LEU A 143 4.73 11.23 8.02
N HIS A 144 3.61 10.58 8.28
CA HIS A 144 2.87 9.78 7.29
C HIS A 144 1.59 10.50 6.88
N GLU A 145 1.20 10.24 5.63
CA GLU A 145 -0.05 10.72 5.04
C GLU A 145 -0.90 9.52 4.64
N GLU A 146 -2.16 9.51 5.08
CA GLU A 146 -3.18 8.57 4.65
C GLU A 146 -4.05 9.25 3.62
N VAL A 147 -4.16 8.65 2.43
CA VAL A 147 -5.00 9.12 1.33
C VAL A 147 -6.08 8.09 1.06
N ALA A 148 -7.34 8.48 1.21
CA ALA A 148 -8.49 7.63 0.96
C ALA A 148 -9.08 7.94 -0.42
N PHE A 149 -9.25 6.90 -1.24
CA PHE A 149 -9.84 6.97 -2.57
C PHE A 149 -11.21 6.29 -2.58
N THR A 150 -12.26 7.01 -2.96
CA THR A 150 -13.49 6.41 -3.46
C THR A 150 -13.32 6.13 -4.95
N TYR A 151 -14.05 5.18 -5.51
CA TYR A 151 -13.88 4.76 -6.91
C TYR A 151 -15.20 4.20 -7.47
N ARG A 152 -15.31 4.15 -8.79
CA ARG A 152 -16.48 3.58 -9.48
C ARG A 152 -16.23 2.17 -10.00
N ALA A 153 -14.99 1.80 -10.25
CA ALA A 153 -14.64 0.44 -10.61
C ALA A 153 -13.36 0.00 -9.91
N ILE A 154 -13.29 -1.28 -9.60
CA ILE A 154 -12.11 -1.94 -9.07
C ILE A 154 -11.77 -3.16 -9.92
N GLN A 155 -10.48 -3.36 -10.16
CA GLN A 155 -9.96 -4.58 -10.78
C GLN A 155 -8.82 -5.12 -9.92
N LEU A 156 -8.87 -6.41 -9.65
CA LEU A 156 -7.83 -7.18 -8.95
C LEU A 156 -7.18 -8.12 -9.96
N ILE A 157 -5.85 -8.14 -10.04
CA ILE A 157 -5.09 -8.93 -11.00
C ILE A 157 -3.99 -9.69 -10.25
N ASP A 158 -4.03 -11.01 -10.34
CA ASP A 158 -2.90 -11.87 -9.95
C ASP A 158 -1.95 -11.99 -11.15
N GLU A 159 -0.81 -11.27 -11.08
CA GLU A 159 0.17 -11.21 -12.17
C GLU A 159 0.92 -12.54 -12.37
N ARG A 160 0.89 -13.44 -11.40
CA ARG A 160 1.54 -14.77 -11.50
C ARG A 160 0.69 -15.75 -12.30
N SER A 161 -0.61 -15.76 -12.07
CA SER A 161 -1.54 -16.68 -12.75
C SER A 161 -2.25 -16.06 -13.95
N GLY A 162 -2.25 -14.72 -14.05
CA GLY A 162 -3.06 -13.97 -15.01
C GLY A 162 -4.54 -13.93 -14.67
N ALA A 163 -4.94 -14.46 -13.50
CA ALA A 163 -6.33 -14.38 -13.05
C ALA A 163 -6.72 -12.94 -12.71
N SER A 164 -7.91 -12.53 -13.11
CA SER A 164 -8.42 -11.20 -12.79
C SER A 164 -9.90 -11.21 -12.48
N ALA A 165 -10.32 -10.27 -11.63
CA ALA A 165 -11.71 -9.99 -11.33
C ALA A 165 -11.93 -8.47 -11.35
N SER A 166 -13.08 -8.01 -11.82
CA SER A 166 -13.44 -6.60 -11.84
C SER A 166 -14.91 -6.40 -11.47
N HIS A 167 -15.19 -5.25 -10.85
CA HIS A 167 -16.56 -4.85 -10.51
C HIS A 167 -16.73 -3.34 -10.69
N GLN A 168 -17.92 -2.93 -11.18
CA GLN A 168 -18.36 -1.53 -11.24
C GLN A 168 -19.47 -1.31 -10.23
N PHE A 169 -19.46 -0.16 -9.55
CA PHE A 169 -20.41 0.24 -8.51
C PHE A 169 -21.33 1.36 -8.97
#